data_78376b993191ae6c7f385541770e9404
#
_entry.id   78376b993191ae6c7f385541770e9404
#
_cell.length_a   1.000
_cell.length_b   1.000
_cell.length_c   1.000
_cell.angle_alpha   90.00
_cell.angle_beta   90.00
_cell.angle_gamma   90.00
#
_symmetry.space_group_name_H-M   'P 1'
#
loop_
_entity.id
_entity.type
_entity.pdbx_description
1 polymer ?
#
loop_
_entity_poly.entity_id
_entity_poly.type
_entity_poly.pdbx_seq_one_letter_code
_entity_poly.pdbx_strand_id
1 'polypeptide(L)'
;KLNDRFPDVPSIGCVGQAYGNNSVVENGIIITAFSGNITVDTGVINYVSKAPVAAVKNIQDSIAKVGPGKGNTVIIDFCTGNDECVLTTIQSAIAGRDVQLTGGTTWTKEVCVNGLIYSDACAYAVIKNNTGKVKVYKENIYTPTDKTYICTKAVPQEYKICSLDGRSAADTYVNELGIKDDNVLEQTFKNPFGRCIGDEIYIVSIKEKDNNGDLYCYRKVNPKDRLYILEAGDDKAILEETIDLINKDFSHISGIFSINCVFRYQYFNKLGHMDNYLKRMASLGAHSGLIGLGEHFNGQHTNQTMSCVVFE
;
A
#
# COMPACT_ATOMS: atom_id res chain seq x y z
N LYS A 1 17.47 -11.13 -18.05
CA LYS A 1 17.41 -10.41 -19.36
C LYS A 1 17.56 -8.89 -19.21
N LEU A 2 16.84 -8.23 -18.28
CA LEU A 2 17.01 -6.79 -18.04
C LEU A 2 18.40 -6.50 -17.49
N ASN A 3 18.80 -7.21 -16.45
CA ASN A 3 20.11 -7.08 -15.81
C ASN A 3 21.28 -7.45 -16.76
N ASP A 4 21.08 -8.36 -17.71
CA ASP A 4 22.09 -8.70 -18.74
C ASP A 4 22.34 -7.53 -19.72
N ARG A 5 21.31 -6.70 -19.92
CA ARG A 5 21.37 -5.49 -20.77
C ARG A 5 21.90 -4.26 -20.05
N PHE A 6 21.62 -4.19 -18.73
CA PHE A 6 21.93 -3.06 -17.87
C PHE A 6 22.54 -3.55 -16.53
N PRO A 7 23.73 -4.19 -16.57
CA PRO A 7 24.30 -4.87 -15.41
C PRO A 7 24.63 -3.91 -14.25
N ASP A 8 24.93 -2.64 -14.57
CA ASP A 8 25.34 -1.64 -13.60
C ASP A 8 24.16 -0.77 -13.10
N VAL A 9 22.92 -1.05 -13.55
CA VAL A 9 21.73 -0.32 -13.13
C VAL A 9 21.04 -1.06 -11.99
N PRO A 10 21.03 -0.48 -10.77
CA PRO A 10 20.30 -1.08 -9.66
C PRO A 10 18.82 -1.27 -10.01
N SER A 11 18.27 -2.42 -9.67
CA SER A 11 16.88 -2.74 -10.01
C SER A 11 16.19 -3.56 -8.94
N ILE A 12 14.89 -3.29 -8.74
CA ILE A 12 13.97 -4.12 -8.00
C ILE A 12 12.78 -4.48 -8.86
N GLY A 13 12.14 -5.61 -8.59
CA GLY A 13 10.98 -6.03 -9.34
C GLY A 13 10.10 -7.01 -8.58
N CYS A 14 8.85 -7.13 -9.02
CA CYS A 14 7.87 -8.05 -8.46
C CYS A 14 6.90 -8.53 -9.54
N VAL A 15 6.08 -9.48 -9.19
CA VAL A 15 4.94 -9.92 -9.99
C VAL A 15 3.67 -9.32 -9.42
N GLY A 16 2.86 -8.71 -10.29
CA GLY A 16 1.58 -8.12 -9.95
C GLY A 16 0.93 -7.56 -11.21
N GLN A 17 -0.32 -7.14 -11.09
CA GLN A 17 -0.94 -6.35 -12.13
C GLN A 17 -0.35 -4.93 -12.08
N ALA A 18 -0.01 -4.36 -13.22
CA ALA A 18 0.68 -3.08 -13.29
C ALA A 18 0.02 -2.15 -14.31
N TYR A 19 0.28 -0.88 -14.18
CA TYR A 19 -0.19 0.15 -15.11
C TYR A 19 0.94 1.12 -15.45
N GLY A 20 0.88 1.65 -16.66
CA GLY A 20 1.80 2.68 -17.12
C GLY A 20 1.07 3.69 -18.00
N ASN A 21 1.45 4.96 -17.90
CA ASN A 21 0.74 6.06 -18.54
C ASN A 21 -0.74 6.08 -18.12
N ASN A 22 -1.64 5.67 -19.02
CA ASN A 22 -3.09 5.80 -18.83
C ASN A 22 -3.82 4.46 -18.85
N SER A 23 -3.11 3.33 -18.78
CA SER A 23 -3.75 2.02 -18.91
C SER A 23 -3.14 0.96 -18.01
N VAL A 24 -3.97 0.03 -17.59
CA VAL A 24 -3.55 -1.21 -16.95
C VAL A 24 -3.00 -2.13 -18.04
N VAL A 25 -1.89 -2.78 -17.75
CA VAL A 25 -1.24 -3.71 -18.69
C VAL A 25 -1.64 -5.13 -18.35
N GLU A 26 -2.29 -5.78 -19.30
CA GLU A 26 -2.61 -7.20 -19.21
C GLU A 26 -1.50 -8.03 -19.91
N ASN A 27 -0.99 -9.05 -19.22
CA ASN A 27 0.01 -9.98 -19.76
C ASN A 27 1.27 -9.29 -20.31
N GLY A 28 1.78 -8.29 -19.61
CA GLY A 28 2.92 -7.49 -20.02
C GLY A 28 3.93 -7.25 -18.92
N ILE A 29 4.91 -6.41 -19.20
CA ILE A 29 5.93 -5.95 -18.27
C ILE A 29 5.90 -4.42 -18.29
N ILE A 30 5.82 -3.81 -17.11
CA ILE A 30 6.07 -2.39 -16.93
C ILE A 30 7.50 -2.22 -16.41
N ILE A 31 8.25 -1.35 -17.04
CA ILE A 31 9.58 -0.93 -16.59
C ILE A 31 9.50 0.55 -16.28
N THR A 32 9.68 0.90 -14.99
CA THR A 32 9.80 2.27 -14.54
C THR A 32 11.27 2.59 -14.38
N ALA A 33 11.80 3.48 -15.21
CA ALA A 33 13.18 3.90 -15.16
C ALA A 33 13.29 5.30 -14.53
N PHE A 34 14.11 5.41 -13.50
CA PHE A 34 14.52 6.69 -12.93
C PHE A 34 15.85 7.10 -13.55
N SER A 35 15.90 8.30 -14.12
CA SER A 35 17.10 8.80 -14.78
C SER A 35 17.37 10.25 -14.38
N GLY A 36 18.60 10.71 -14.64
CA GLY A 36 19.04 12.06 -14.29
C GLY A 36 19.97 12.06 -13.06
N ASN A 37 19.95 13.14 -12.30
CA ASN A 37 20.84 13.27 -11.14
C ASN A 37 20.23 12.61 -9.90
N ILE A 38 20.27 11.28 -9.88
CA ILE A 38 19.79 10.45 -8.77
C ILE A 38 20.91 9.61 -8.18
N THR A 39 20.79 9.25 -6.91
CA THR A 39 21.63 8.23 -6.25
C THR A 39 20.72 7.10 -5.76
N VAL A 40 21.07 5.87 -6.08
CA VAL A 40 20.26 4.70 -5.75
C VAL A 40 21.14 3.60 -5.16
N ASP A 41 20.62 2.92 -4.13
CA ASP A 41 21.09 1.62 -3.68
C ASP A 41 19.90 0.67 -3.50
N THR A 42 20.10 -0.61 -3.80
CA THR A 42 19.04 -1.62 -3.70
C THR A 42 19.46 -2.75 -2.79
N GLY A 43 18.48 -3.37 -2.15
CA GLY A 43 18.74 -4.49 -1.28
C GLY A 43 17.53 -5.38 -1.07
N VAL A 44 17.72 -6.42 -0.28
CA VAL A 44 16.69 -7.40 0.06
C VAL A 44 16.63 -7.64 1.56
N ILE A 45 15.41 -7.71 2.09
CA ILE A 45 15.09 -8.21 3.43
C ILE A 45 14.68 -9.67 3.24
N ASN A 46 15.52 -10.59 3.66
CA ASN A 46 15.24 -12.03 3.56
C ASN A 46 14.45 -12.52 4.77
N TYR A 47 13.72 -13.62 4.59
CA TYR A 47 13.00 -14.33 5.65
C TYR A 47 11.98 -13.44 6.37
N VAL A 48 11.19 -12.70 5.58
CA VAL A 48 10.19 -11.76 6.13
C VAL A 48 9.17 -12.45 7.03
N SER A 49 8.88 -13.73 6.80
CA SER A 49 7.98 -14.53 7.64
C SER A 49 8.56 -14.87 9.02
N LYS A 50 9.88 -14.74 9.23
CA LYS A 50 10.59 -15.21 10.43
C LYS A 50 11.27 -14.10 11.20
N ALA A 51 12.20 -13.39 10.57
CA ALA A 51 13.10 -12.46 11.26
C ALA A 51 13.53 -11.28 10.37
N PRO A 52 12.61 -10.46 9.83
CA PRO A 52 12.97 -9.33 8.96
C PRO A 52 13.87 -8.32 9.66
N VAL A 53 13.78 -8.20 10.98
CA VAL A 53 14.60 -7.27 11.80
C VAL A 53 16.11 -7.48 11.63
N ALA A 54 16.56 -8.65 11.23
CA ALA A 54 17.98 -8.92 10.93
C ALA A 54 18.52 -8.03 9.80
N ALA A 55 17.66 -7.49 8.94
CA ALA A 55 18.06 -6.63 7.83
C ALA A 55 18.25 -5.14 8.20
N VAL A 56 17.96 -4.71 9.43
CA VAL A 56 18.07 -3.30 9.85
C VAL A 56 19.42 -2.70 9.46
N LYS A 57 20.51 -3.41 9.76
CA LYS A 57 21.87 -2.93 9.45
C LYS A 57 22.09 -2.78 7.94
N ASN A 58 21.63 -3.72 7.13
CA ASN A 58 21.77 -3.67 5.67
C ASN A 58 21.02 -2.47 5.08
N ILE A 59 19.80 -2.19 5.57
CA ILE A 59 19.02 -1.03 5.15
C ILE A 59 19.74 0.26 5.56
N GLN A 60 20.29 0.33 6.78
CA GLN A 60 21.08 1.48 7.25
C GLN A 60 22.31 1.73 6.39
N ASP A 61 22.99 0.68 5.96
CA ASP A 61 24.17 0.76 5.09
C ASP A 61 23.77 1.28 3.69
N SER A 62 22.65 0.80 3.12
CA SER A 62 22.08 1.32 1.87
C SER A 62 21.74 2.81 1.98
N ILE A 63 21.09 3.21 3.06
CA ILE A 63 20.77 4.61 3.32
C ILE A 63 22.04 5.46 3.44
N ALA A 64 23.06 4.95 4.14
CA ALA A 64 24.32 5.67 4.29
C ALA A 64 25.06 5.86 2.96
N LYS A 65 25.04 4.86 2.06
CA LYS A 65 25.60 4.98 0.71
C LYS A 65 24.89 6.06 -0.13
N VAL A 66 23.56 6.14 -0.03
CA VAL A 66 22.75 7.12 -0.76
C VAL A 66 22.90 8.52 -0.17
N GLY A 67 23.12 8.63 1.13
CA GLY A 67 23.33 9.91 1.83
C GLY A 67 22.11 10.81 1.76
N PRO A 68 21.00 10.48 2.47
CA PRO A 68 19.75 11.23 2.40
C PRO A 68 19.92 12.70 2.78
N GLY A 69 19.20 13.57 2.07
CA GLY A 69 19.04 14.98 2.39
C GLY A 69 17.61 15.29 2.79
N LYS A 70 17.33 16.54 3.11
CA LYS A 70 16.01 16.97 3.55
C LYS A 70 14.98 16.88 2.40
N GLY A 71 13.94 16.05 2.58
CA GLY A 71 12.79 15.96 1.67
C GLY A 71 13.13 15.45 0.27
N ASN A 72 14.22 14.68 0.10
CA ASN A 72 14.66 14.26 -1.22
C ASN A 72 14.93 12.75 -1.36
N THR A 73 14.59 11.97 -0.35
CA THR A 73 14.91 10.54 -0.34
C THR A 73 13.69 9.69 0.02
N VAL A 74 13.50 8.61 -0.74
CA VAL A 74 12.42 7.65 -0.54
C VAL A 74 12.97 6.23 -0.58
N ILE A 75 12.34 5.33 0.16
CA ILE A 75 12.43 3.89 -0.06
C ILE A 75 11.18 3.45 -0.83
N ILE A 76 11.37 2.73 -1.92
CA ILE A 76 10.31 1.99 -2.60
C ILE A 76 10.54 0.52 -2.31
N ASP A 77 9.51 -0.19 -1.82
CA ASP A 77 9.62 -1.60 -1.49
C ASP A 77 8.53 -2.46 -2.14
N PHE A 78 8.88 -3.73 -2.38
CA PHE A 78 7.98 -4.79 -2.81
C PHE A 78 8.11 -5.96 -1.85
N CYS A 79 7.03 -6.27 -1.12
CA CYS A 79 7.02 -7.24 -0.03
C CYS A 79 6.19 -8.47 -0.36
N THR A 80 6.66 -9.66 0.00
CA THR A 80 5.93 -10.92 -0.21
C THR A 80 4.96 -11.27 0.92
N GLY A 81 4.86 -10.44 1.96
CA GLY A 81 3.98 -10.60 3.13
C GLY A 81 4.66 -10.24 4.45
N ASN A 82 3.95 -10.44 5.56
CA ASN A 82 4.35 -10.02 6.92
C ASN A 82 4.68 -8.52 7.01
N ASP A 83 3.87 -7.74 6.33
CA ASP A 83 4.08 -6.32 6.04
C ASP A 83 4.32 -5.48 7.29
N GLU A 84 3.58 -5.72 8.38
CA GLU A 84 3.76 -4.96 9.61
C GLU A 84 5.17 -5.15 10.23
N CYS A 85 5.72 -6.37 10.15
CA CYS A 85 7.07 -6.64 10.64
C CYS A 85 8.14 -6.05 9.72
N VAL A 86 7.94 -6.11 8.40
CA VAL A 86 8.82 -5.47 7.41
C VAL A 86 8.83 -3.96 7.60
N LEU A 87 7.67 -3.34 7.72
CA LEU A 87 7.56 -1.90 7.97
C LEU A 87 8.24 -1.49 9.29
N THR A 88 8.05 -2.24 10.37
CA THR A 88 8.73 -2.02 11.64
C THR A 88 10.25 -2.09 11.47
N THR A 89 10.73 -3.02 10.66
CA THR A 89 12.16 -3.18 10.34
C THR A 89 12.70 -1.97 9.58
N ILE A 90 12.01 -1.54 8.52
CA ILE A 90 12.40 -0.37 7.73
C ILE A 90 12.32 0.89 8.59
N GLN A 91 11.25 1.09 9.37
CA GLN A 91 11.10 2.24 10.27
C GLN A 91 12.23 2.31 11.31
N SER A 92 12.65 1.16 11.84
CA SER A 92 13.81 1.10 12.75
C SER A 92 15.13 1.52 12.06
N ALA A 93 15.26 1.20 10.77
CA ALA A 93 16.45 1.57 10.01
C ALA A 93 16.49 3.06 9.63
N ILE A 94 15.34 3.66 9.34
CA ILE A 94 15.24 5.09 8.95
C ILE A 94 15.06 6.03 10.15
N ALA A 95 14.96 5.51 11.36
CA ALA A 95 14.72 6.33 12.55
C ALA A 95 15.71 7.51 12.66
N GLY A 96 15.17 8.72 12.85
CA GLY A 96 15.95 9.95 12.93
C GLY A 96 16.53 10.46 11.60
N ARG A 97 16.12 9.88 10.47
CA ARG A 97 16.53 10.31 9.12
C ARG A 97 15.32 10.80 8.33
N ASP A 98 15.55 11.76 7.45
CA ASP A 98 14.51 12.27 6.55
C ASP A 98 14.43 11.36 5.30
N VAL A 99 13.84 10.20 5.49
CA VAL A 99 13.60 9.20 4.46
C VAL A 99 12.15 8.76 4.52
N GLN A 100 11.44 8.92 3.42
CA GLN A 100 10.05 8.51 3.28
C GLN A 100 9.95 7.09 2.73
N LEU A 101 8.78 6.47 2.83
CA LEU A 101 8.55 5.11 2.36
C LEU A 101 7.23 4.99 1.60
N THR A 102 7.27 4.36 0.43
CA THR A 102 6.11 3.83 -0.28
C THR A 102 6.42 2.44 -0.78
N GLY A 103 5.43 1.61 -0.88
CA GLY A 103 5.64 0.23 -1.31
C GLY A 103 4.36 -0.58 -1.22
N GLY A 104 4.48 -1.89 -1.24
CA GLY A 104 3.31 -2.74 -1.05
C GLY A 104 3.56 -4.22 -1.23
N THR A 105 2.49 -4.97 -0.97
CA THR A 105 2.48 -6.43 -1.04
C THR A 105 2.30 -6.90 -2.47
N THR A 106 3.16 -7.79 -2.92
CA THR A 106 3.16 -8.37 -4.27
C THR A 106 2.15 -9.51 -4.41
N TRP A 107 1.86 -9.91 -5.65
CA TRP A 107 0.91 -11.01 -5.94
C TRP A 107 1.50 -12.40 -5.77
N THR A 108 2.83 -12.49 -5.76
CA THR A 108 3.54 -13.77 -5.59
C THR A 108 4.44 -13.72 -4.37
N LYS A 109 4.98 -14.88 -4.01
CA LYS A 109 5.95 -15.00 -2.91
C LYS A 109 7.39 -14.73 -3.36
N GLU A 110 7.57 -14.02 -4.47
CA GLU A 110 8.89 -13.75 -5.06
C GLU A 110 9.04 -12.27 -5.40
N VAL A 111 10.24 -11.78 -5.20
CA VAL A 111 10.70 -10.46 -5.62
C VAL A 111 12.06 -10.58 -6.29
N CYS A 112 12.45 -9.56 -7.04
CA CYS A 112 13.73 -9.53 -7.75
C CYS A 112 14.56 -8.33 -7.29
N VAL A 113 15.86 -8.55 -7.08
CA VAL A 113 16.84 -7.49 -6.85
C VAL A 113 18.05 -7.75 -7.74
N ASN A 114 18.42 -6.81 -8.59
CA ASN A 114 19.57 -6.87 -9.48
C ASN A 114 19.64 -8.18 -10.28
N GLY A 115 18.50 -8.64 -10.81
CA GLY A 115 18.38 -9.85 -11.61
C GLY A 115 18.32 -11.17 -10.83
N LEU A 116 18.44 -11.14 -9.50
CA LEU A 116 18.31 -12.31 -8.63
C LEU A 116 16.91 -12.38 -8.02
N ILE A 117 16.32 -13.57 -7.99
CA ILE A 117 14.98 -13.83 -7.44
C ILE A 117 15.11 -14.30 -5.99
N TYR A 118 14.26 -13.75 -5.15
CA TYR A 118 14.20 -14.06 -3.72
C TYR A 118 12.75 -14.41 -3.33
N SER A 119 12.58 -15.49 -2.59
CA SER A 119 11.31 -15.88 -1.99
C SER A 119 11.29 -15.52 -0.50
N ASP A 120 10.07 -15.35 0.09
CA ASP A 120 9.91 -14.95 1.48
C ASP A 120 10.77 -13.70 1.81
N ALA A 121 10.64 -12.67 0.99
CA ALA A 121 11.54 -11.53 0.99
C ALA A 121 10.80 -10.20 0.70
N CYS A 122 11.48 -9.11 0.99
CA CYS A 122 11.10 -7.77 0.55
C CYS A 122 12.28 -7.15 -0.21
N ALA A 123 12.07 -6.80 -1.46
CA ALA A 123 13.01 -6.01 -2.25
C ALA A 123 12.82 -4.53 -1.94
N TYR A 124 13.90 -3.78 -1.79
CA TYR A 124 13.82 -2.34 -1.59
C TYR A 124 14.84 -1.57 -2.44
N ALA A 125 14.48 -0.35 -2.81
CA ALA A 125 15.37 0.62 -3.42
C ALA A 125 15.34 1.91 -2.59
N VAL A 126 16.50 2.38 -2.16
CA VAL A 126 16.69 3.71 -1.57
C VAL A 126 17.05 4.66 -2.70
N ILE A 127 16.19 5.64 -2.96
CA ILE A 127 16.33 6.56 -4.09
C ILE A 127 16.41 7.99 -3.55
N LYS A 128 17.47 8.71 -3.92
CA LYS A 128 17.63 10.13 -3.63
C LYS A 128 17.60 10.93 -4.92
N ASN A 129 16.75 11.94 -4.98
CA ASN A 129 16.82 12.99 -5.98
C ASN A 129 17.85 14.04 -5.53
N ASN A 130 18.94 14.18 -6.25
CA ASN A 130 20.02 15.10 -5.87
C ASN A 130 19.72 16.56 -6.22
N THR A 131 18.71 16.82 -7.03
CA THR A 131 18.38 18.16 -7.56
C THR A 131 17.00 18.67 -7.16
N GLY A 132 16.12 17.80 -6.70
CA GLY A 132 14.73 18.15 -6.40
C GLY A 132 14.18 17.43 -5.18
N LYS A 133 12.91 17.66 -4.92
CA LYS A 133 12.14 17.04 -3.84
C LYS A 133 11.65 15.65 -4.22
N VAL A 134 11.38 14.87 -3.18
CA VAL A 134 10.61 13.64 -3.27
C VAL A 134 9.58 13.67 -2.14
N LYS A 135 8.33 13.35 -2.44
CA LYS A 135 7.30 13.30 -1.41
C LYS A 135 6.33 12.14 -1.65
N VAL A 136 5.98 11.44 -0.59
CA VAL A 136 4.97 10.38 -0.62
C VAL A 136 3.61 10.92 -0.20
N TYR A 137 2.55 10.35 -0.79
CA TYR A 137 1.17 10.68 -0.51
C TYR A 137 0.37 9.40 -0.30
N LYS A 138 -0.67 9.51 0.51
CA LYS A 138 -1.69 8.46 0.69
C LYS A 138 -3.04 9.04 0.33
N GLU A 139 -3.80 8.32 -0.48
CA GLU A 139 -5.18 8.64 -0.77
C GLU A 139 -6.10 7.58 -0.20
N ASN A 140 -7.04 8.01 0.62
CA ASN A 140 -8.06 7.18 1.24
C ASN A 140 -9.43 7.77 0.93
N ILE A 141 -10.32 6.99 0.32
CA ILE A 141 -11.68 7.45 -0.03
C ILE A 141 -12.70 7.17 1.06
N TYR A 142 -12.31 6.56 2.18
CA TYR A 142 -13.24 6.13 3.21
C TYR A 142 -13.22 7.05 4.42
N THR A 143 -14.41 7.34 4.94
CA THR A 143 -14.63 8.07 6.19
C THR A 143 -15.40 7.21 7.19
N PRO A 144 -15.19 7.37 8.50
CA PRO A 144 -15.97 6.67 9.51
C PRO A 144 -17.41 7.21 9.54
N THR A 145 -18.37 6.30 9.62
CA THR A 145 -19.77 6.64 9.93
C THR A 145 -19.96 6.77 11.45
N ASP A 146 -21.17 7.07 11.87
CA ASP A 146 -21.57 7.06 13.30
C ASP A 146 -21.69 5.63 13.88
N LYS A 147 -21.59 4.60 13.04
CA LYS A 147 -21.75 3.20 13.42
C LYS A 147 -20.45 2.61 13.93
N THR A 148 -20.41 2.37 15.24
CA THR A 148 -19.22 1.85 15.92
C THR A 148 -19.55 0.64 16.79
N TYR A 149 -18.63 -0.30 16.86
CA TYR A 149 -18.76 -1.55 17.59
C TYR A 149 -17.48 -1.88 18.34
N ILE A 150 -17.61 -2.48 19.49
CA ILE A 150 -16.48 -3.09 20.19
C ILE A 150 -16.34 -4.53 19.73
N CYS A 151 -15.17 -4.91 19.29
CA CYS A 151 -14.85 -6.31 19.03
C CYS A 151 -14.81 -7.06 20.36
N THR A 152 -15.86 -7.82 20.67
CA THR A 152 -15.96 -8.54 21.94
C THR A 152 -15.30 -9.91 21.89
N LYS A 153 -15.17 -10.50 20.70
CA LYS A 153 -14.44 -11.76 20.49
C LYS A 153 -13.76 -11.77 19.13
N ALA A 154 -12.46 -12.03 19.13
CA ALA A 154 -11.64 -12.21 17.94
C ALA A 154 -10.59 -13.30 18.14
N VAL A 155 -10.08 -13.84 17.04
CA VAL A 155 -8.90 -14.71 16.98
C VAL A 155 -7.85 -14.03 16.09
N PRO A 156 -7.01 -13.15 16.66
CA PRO A 156 -6.11 -12.30 15.88
C PRO A 156 -5.14 -13.08 14.99
N GLN A 157 -4.69 -14.25 15.42
CA GLN A 157 -3.79 -15.12 14.67
C GLN A 157 -4.42 -15.68 13.40
N GLU A 158 -5.76 -15.78 13.37
CA GLU A 158 -6.55 -16.21 12.20
C GLU A 158 -7.12 -15.01 11.44
N TYR A 159 -6.83 -13.78 11.86
CA TYR A 159 -7.44 -12.56 11.30
C TYR A 159 -8.97 -12.56 11.36
N LYS A 160 -9.53 -13.13 12.44
CA LYS A 160 -10.94 -13.43 12.55
C LYS A 160 -11.65 -12.61 13.62
N ILE A 161 -12.80 -12.05 13.26
CA ILE A 161 -13.75 -11.35 14.14
C ILE A 161 -14.95 -12.27 14.34
N CYS A 162 -15.21 -12.67 15.59
CA CYS A 162 -16.33 -13.55 15.91
C CYS A 162 -17.56 -12.79 16.40
N SER A 163 -17.35 -11.74 17.22
CA SER A 163 -18.47 -10.96 17.74
C SER A 163 -18.17 -9.48 17.90
N LEU A 164 -19.19 -8.67 17.64
CA LEU A 164 -19.25 -7.24 17.82
C LEU A 164 -20.36 -6.90 18.80
N ASP A 165 -20.04 -6.18 19.88
CA ASP A 165 -20.97 -5.88 20.99
C ASP A 165 -21.76 -7.10 21.50
N GLY A 166 -21.10 -8.28 21.55
CA GLY A 166 -21.67 -9.53 22.01
C GLY A 166 -22.58 -10.25 21.02
N ARG A 167 -22.76 -9.73 19.79
CA ARG A 167 -23.54 -10.35 18.71
C ARG A 167 -22.62 -10.91 17.63
N SER A 168 -23.12 -11.84 16.80
CA SER A 168 -22.38 -12.34 15.63
C SER A 168 -21.84 -11.17 14.79
N ALA A 169 -20.58 -11.27 14.36
CA ALA A 169 -19.93 -10.21 13.59
C ALA A 169 -20.63 -10.01 12.24
N ALA A 170 -20.98 -11.09 11.55
CA ALA A 170 -21.68 -11.02 10.27
C ALA A 170 -23.09 -10.48 10.42
N ASP A 171 -23.87 -10.97 11.40
CA ASP A 171 -25.23 -10.49 11.63
C ASP A 171 -25.25 -9.00 11.98
N THR A 172 -24.28 -8.54 12.78
CA THR A 172 -24.15 -7.13 13.11
C THR A 172 -23.90 -6.29 11.85
N TYR A 173 -22.98 -6.72 11.00
CA TYR A 173 -22.65 -6.03 9.75
C TYR A 173 -23.81 -6.01 8.75
N VAL A 174 -24.45 -7.18 8.55
CA VAL A 174 -25.59 -7.37 7.65
C VAL A 174 -26.79 -6.50 8.06
N ASN A 175 -27.16 -6.58 9.35
CA ASN A 175 -28.31 -5.85 9.88
C ASN A 175 -28.08 -4.34 9.87
N GLU A 176 -26.87 -3.88 10.19
CA GLU A 176 -26.56 -2.47 10.20
C GLU A 176 -26.62 -1.83 8.81
N LEU A 177 -26.18 -2.57 7.79
CA LEU A 177 -26.18 -2.09 6.42
C LEU A 177 -27.47 -2.43 5.64
N GLY A 178 -28.38 -3.21 6.25
CA GLY A 178 -29.63 -3.63 5.58
C GLY A 178 -29.39 -4.47 4.32
N ILE A 179 -28.30 -5.26 4.30
CA ILE A 179 -27.92 -6.05 3.13
C ILE A 179 -28.29 -7.52 3.31
N LYS A 180 -28.21 -8.30 2.22
CA LYS A 180 -28.34 -9.76 2.29
C LYS A 180 -27.02 -10.37 2.74
N ASP A 181 -27.10 -11.50 3.39
CA ASP A 181 -25.97 -12.25 3.92
C ASP A 181 -24.91 -12.60 2.85
N ASP A 182 -25.35 -12.95 1.65
CA ASP A 182 -24.47 -13.27 0.52
C ASP A 182 -23.70 -12.05 -0.03
N ASN A 183 -24.08 -10.84 0.36
CA ASN A 183 -23.47 -9.60 -0.15
C ASN A 183 -22.36 -9.05 0.74
N VAL A 184 -22.02 -9.72 1.84
CA VAL A 184 -21.01 -9.26 2.81
C VAL A 184 -19.67 -8.93 2.15
N LEU A 185 -19.19 -9.83 1.29
CA LEU A 185 -17.88 -9.65 0.62
C LEU A 185 -17.92 -8.54 -0.43
N GLU A 186 -19.03 -8.37 -1.11
CA GLU A 186 -19.18 -7.28 -2.07
C GLU A 186 -19.31 -5.93 -1.39
N GLN A 187 -20.02 -5.90 -0.27
CA GLN A 187 -20.24 -4.67 0.49
C GLN A 187 -18.96 -4.11 1.12
N THR A 188 -17.97 -4.97 1.41
CA THR A 188 -16.68 -4.51 1.97
C THR A 188 -15.94 -3.52 1.05
N PHE A 189 -16.23 -3.50 -0.26
CA PHE A 189 -15.66 -2.50 -1.16
C PHE A 189 -16.22 -1.10 -0.91
N LYS A 190 -17.46 -1.00 -0.44
CA LYS A 190 -18.13 0.27 -0.17
C LYS A 190 -18.08 0.64 1.32
N ASN A 191 -18.29 -0.34 2.17
CA ASN A 191 -18.40 -0.15 3.63
C ASN A 191 -17.49 -1.13 4.38
N PRO A 192 -16.16 -1.06 4.27
CA PRO A 192 -15.27 -1.87 5.10
C PRO A 192 -15.39 -1.47 6.56
N PHE A 193 -14.89 -2.31 7.46
CA PHE A 193 -14.58 -1.86 8.81
C PHE A 193 -13.30 -1.00 8.82
N GLY A 194 -13.14 -0.19 9.86
CA GLY A 194 -11.93 0.57 10.10
C GLY A 194 -11.67 0.79 11.59
N ARG A 195 -10.40 0.98 11.91
CA ARG A 195 -9.97 1.50 13.22
C ARG A 195 -9.46 2.91 13.03
N CYS A 196 -9.94 3.85 13.84
CA CYS A 196 -9.46 5.21 13.85
C CYS A 196 -8.49 5.38 15.02
N ILE A 197 -7.27 5.82 14.76
CA ILE A 197 -6.22 6.08 15.76
C ILE A 197 -5.69 7.48 15.49
N GLY A 198 -6.07 8.46 16.33
CA GLY A 198 -5.88 9.86 16.00
C GLY A 198 -6.64 10.21 14.71
N ASP A 199 -5.98 10.87 13.79
CA ASP A 199 -6.55 11.24 12.48
C ASP A 199 -6.39 10.13 11.41
N GLU A 200 -5.77 8.99 11.77
CA GLU A 200 -5.49 7.91 10.85
C GLU A 200 -6.56 6.83 10.85
N ILE A 201 -6.98 6.42 9.65
CA ILE A 201 -7.94 5.34 9.43
C ILE A 201 -7.21 4.11 8.92
N TYR A 202 -7.31 3.02 9.67
CA TYR A 202 -6.79 1.70 9.32
C TYR A 202 -7.94 0.82 8.85
N ILE A 203 -8.05 0.65 7.54
CA ILE A 203 -9.13 -0.12 6.92
C ILE A 203 -8.97 -1.61 7.22
N VAL A 204 -10.07 -2.25 7.58
CA VAL A 204 -10.18 -3.68 7.89
C VAL A 204 -11.17 -4.28 6.90
N SER A 205 -10.65 -4.69 5.75
CA SER A 205 -11.45 -5.30 4.69
C SER A 205 -11.82 -6.74 5.04
N ILE A 206 -13.07 -7.12 4.78
CA ILE A 206 -13.54 -8.49 4.98
C ILE A 206 -13.07 -9.34 3.81
N LYS A 207 -12.48 -10.49 4.11
CA LYS A 207 -11.96 -11.48 3.15
C LYS A 207 -12.93 -12.62 2.92
N GLU A 208 -13.57 -13.08 4.00
CA GLU A 208 -14.39 -14.26 3.98
C GLU A 208 -15.39 -14.22 5.17
N LYS A 209 -16.52 -14.87 5.01
CA LYS A 209 -17.49 -15.14 6.06
C LYS A 209 -17.70 -16.63 6.15
N ASP A 210 -17.66 -17.19 7.35
CA ASP A 210 -17.95 -18.62 7.56
C ASP A 210 -19.42 -18.86 7.94
N ASN A 211 -19.77 -20.15 8.05
CA ASN A 211 -21.13 -20.58 8.40
C ASN A 211 -21.52 -20.27 9.86
N ASN A 212 -20.57 -19.90 10.71
CA ASN A 212 -20.83 -19.53 12.11
C ASN A 212 -21.09 -18.01 12.24
N GLY A 213 -20.98 -17.25 11.15
CA GLY A 213 -21.08 -15.80 11.15
C GLY A 213 -19.80 -15.09 11.60
N ASP A 214 -18.68 -15.81 11.64
CA ASP A 214 -17.37 -15.20 11.86
C ASP A 214 -16.88 -14.52 10.56
N LEU A 215 -16.22 -13.37 10.68
CA LEU A 215 -15.66 -12.62 9.57
C LEU A 215 -14.14 -12.72 9.58
N TYR A 216 -13.56 -13.23 8.51
CA TYR A 216 -12.12 -13.20 8.28
C TYR A 216 -11.75 -11.90 7.56
N CYS A 217 -10.67 -11.28 7.99
CA CYS A 217 -10.24 -9.97 7.48
C CYS A 217 -8.82 -10.02 6.95
N TYR A 218 -8.42 -8.99 6.22
CA TYR A 218 -7.03 -8.82 5.77
C TYR A 218 -6.15 -8.17 6.83
N ARG A 219 -6.72 -7.71 7.94
CA ARG A 219 -6.00 -7.12 9.09
C ARG A 219 -6.37 -7.82 10.39
N LYS A 220 -5.39 -7.89 11.29
CA LYS A 220 -5.62 -8.36 12.65
C LYS A 220 -6.53 -7.38 13.40
N VAL A 221 -7.53 -7.95 14.06
CA VAL A 221 -8.39 -7.25 15.01
C VAL A 221 -8.27 -7.95 16.36
N ASN A 222 -8.11 -7.17 17.41
CA ASN A 222 -7.98 -7.69 18.75
C ASN A 222 -9.30 -7.55 19.52
N PRO A 223 -9.56 -8.40 20.52
CA PRO A 223 -10.62 -8.14 21.47
C PRO A 223 -10.44 -6.75 22.10
N LYS A 224 -11.54 -6.02 22.24
CA LYS A 224 -11.65 -4.62 22.69
C LYS A 224 -11.26 -3.55 21.66
N ASP A 225 -10.80 -3.92 20.46
CA ASP A 225 -10.68 -2.93 19.37
C ASP A 225 -12.05 -2.31 19.10
N ARG A 226 -12.07 -0.99 18.92
CA ARG A 226 -13.24 -0.26 18.42
C ARG A 226 -13.19 -0.24 16.90
N LEU A 227 -14.22 -0.78 16.27
CA LEU A 227 -14.38 -0.78 14.82
C LEU A 227 -15.49 0.18 14.42
N TYR A 228 -15.25 0.92 13.37
CA TYR A 228 -16.23 1.76 12.68
C TYR A 228 -16.65 1.06 11.41
N ILE A 229 -17.92 1.17 11.02
CA ILE A 229 -18.28 0.96 9.62
C ILE A 229 -17.82 2.21 8.88
N LEU A 230 -17.03 2.00 7.84
CA LEU A 230 -16.60 3.09 6.97
C LEU A 230 -17.55 3.23 5.79
N GLU A 231 -17.52 4.39 5.17
CA GLU A 231 -18.27 4.67 3.93
C GLU A 231 -17.33 5.28 2.90
N ALA A 232 -17.42 4.79 1.64
CA ALA A 232 -16.71 5.37 0.53
C ALA A 232 -17.33 6.72 0.14
N GLY A 233 -16.50 7.76 0.08
CA GLY A 233 -16.85 9.09 -0.39
C GLY A 233 -16.83 9.21 -1.92
N ASP A 234 -16.89 10.43 -2.41
CA ASP A 234 -16.73 10.74 -3.84
C ASP A 234 -15.25 10.59 -4.24
N ASP A 235 -14.93 9.45 -4.83
CA ASP A 235 -13.56 9.11 -5.23
C ASP A 235 -12.97 10.08 -6.25
N LYS A 236 -13.80 10.72 -7.10
CA LYS A 236 -13.34 11.71 -8.07
C LYS A 236 -12.98 13.03 -7.39
N ALA A 237 -13.82 13.50 -6.46
CA ALA A 237 -13.53 14.71 -5.70
C ALA A 237 -12.27 14.53 -4.84
N ILE A 238 -12.12 13.38 -4.18
CA ILE A 238 -10.93 13.05 -3.36
C ILE A 238 -9.67 12.96 -4.23
N LEU A 239 -9.76 12.39 -5.43
CA LEU A 239 -8.64 12.39 -6.38
C LEU A 239 -8.22 13.81 -6.77
N GLU A 240 -9.18 14.71 -7.05
CA GLU A 240 -8.84 16.12 -7.35
C GLU A 240 -8.18 16.81 -6.15
N GLU A 241 -8.64 16.57 -4.93
CA GLU A 241 -7.98 17.08 -3.71
C GLU A 241 -6.53 16.56 -3.60
N THR A 242 -6.29 15.29 -3.91
CA THR A 242 -4.95 14.69 -3.94
C THR A 242 -4.07 15.37 -4.99
N ILE A 243 -4.60 15.59 -6.20
CA ILE A 243 -3.93 16.28 -7.30
C ILE A 243 -3.59 17.72 -6.92
N ASP A 244 -4.54 18.44 -6.34
CA ASP A 244 -4.32 19.83 -5.88
C ASP A 244 -3.23 19.92 -4.81
N LEU A 245 -3.21 18.95 -3.88
CA LEU A 245 -2.17 18.86 -2.87
C LEU A 245 -0.79 18.60 -3.49
N ILE A 246 -0.70 17.72 -4.48
CA ILE A 246 0.55 17.45 -5.22
C ILE A 246 1.00 18.71 -5.97
N ASN A 247 0.11 19.37 -6.71
CA ASN A 247 0.40 20.61 -7.45
C ASN A 247 0.82 21.76 -6.53
N LYS A 248 0.30 21.83 -5.31
CA LYS A 248 0.72 22.82 -4.31
C LYS A 248 2.14 22.57 -3.82
N ASP A 249 2.53 21.32 -3.71
CA ASP A 249 3.85 20.94 -3.20
C ASP A 249 4.95 21.00 -4.27
N PHE A 250 4.60 20.79 -5.56
CA PHE A 250 5.55 20.67 -6.67
C PHE A 250 5.26 21.71 -7.75
N SER A 251 6.29 22.44 -8.14
CA SER A 251 6.25 23.34 -9.31
C SER A 251 6.50 22.60 -10.63
N HIS A 252 7.19 21.47 -10.56
CA HIS A 252 7.48 20.57 -11.67
C HIS A 252 7.46 19.13 -11.18
N ILE A 253 6.89 18.24 -11.96
CA ILE A 253 6.80 16.80 -11.64
C ILE A 253 7.47 16.01 -12.75
N SER A 254 8.58 15.36 -12.44
CA SER A 254 9.30 14.50 -13.39
C SER A 254 8.64 13.13 -13.53
N GLY A 255 8.05 12.61 -12.44
CA GLY A 255 7.36 11.33 -12.48
C GLY A 255 6.69 10.94 -11.17
N ILE A 256 5.78 9.99 -11.29
CA ILE A 256 4.99 9.45 -10.17
C ILE A 256 5.04 7.93 -10.26
N PHE A 257 5.35 7.27 -9.15
CA PHE A 257 5.14 5.86 -8.98
C PHE A 257 4.10 5.62 -7.89
N SER A 258 3.04 4.87 -8.19
CA SER A 258 1.95 4.63 -7.24
C SER A 258 1.62 3.16 -7.08
N ILE A 259 1.08 2.82 -5.91
CA ILE A 259 0.58 1.48 -5.60
C ILE A 259 -0.88 1.61 -5.18
N ASN A 260 -1.76 0.96 -5.94
CA ASN A 260 -3.17 0.87 -5.63
C ASN A 260 -3.50 -0.49 -5.02
N CYS A 261 -4.30 -0.52 -3.97
CA CYS A 261 -4.86 -1.77 -3.47
C CYS A 261 -5.69 -2.48 -4.54
N VAL A 262 -5.56 -3.79 -4.61
CA VAL A 262 -6.40 -4.60 -5.50
C VAL A 262 -7.89 -4.39 -5.23
N PHE A 263 -8.30 -4.18 -3.99
CA PHE A 263 -9.70 -3.91 -3.64
C PHE A 263 -10.15 -2.52 -4.13
N ARG A 264 -9.30 -1.50 -3.98
CA ARG A 264 -9.55 -0.18 -4.58
C ARG A 264 -9.67 -0.28 -6.11
N TYR A 265 -8.75 -1.01 -6.76
CA TYR A 265 -8.78 -1.24 -8.19
C TYR A 265 -10.07 -1.93 -8.63
N GLN A 266 -10.49 -2.99 -7.93
CA GLN A 266 -11.74 -3.70 -8.23
C GLN A 266 -12.97 -2.79 -8.03
N TYR A 267 -12.99 -1.99 -6.97
CA TYR A 267 -14.07 -1.04 -6.73
C TYR A 267 -14.15 0.02 -7.83
N PHE A 268 -13.02 0.62 -8.20
CA PHE A 268 -12.98 1.61 -9.28
C PHE A 268 -13.36 1.03 -10.64
N ASN A 269 -13.00 -0.21 -10.93
CA ASN A 269 -13.45 -0.90 -12.13
C ASN A 269 -14.96 -1.11 -12.14
N LYS A 270 -15.57 -1.52 -11.03
CA LYS A 270 -17.03 -1.64 -10.90
C LYS A 270 -17.75 -0.32 -11.14
N LEU A 271 -17.16 0.79 -10.72
CA LEU A 271 -17.69 2.13 -10.94
C LEU A 271 -17.37 2.68 -12.34
N GLY A 272 -16.50 2.06 -13.11
CA GLY A 272 -15.96 2.59 -14.37
C GLY A 272 -15.06 3.83 -14.18
N HIS A 273 -14.41 3.95 -13.03
CA HIS A 273 -13.61 5.14 -12.65
C HIS A 273 -12.09 4.95 -12.78
N MET A 274 -11.61 3.71 -13.00
CA MET A 274 -10.18 3.43 -13.07
C MET A 274 -9.45 4.19 -14.19
N ASP A 275 -10.07 4.27 -15.36
CA ASP A 275 -9.51 5.03 -16.50
C ASP A 275 -9.40 6.53 -16.19
N ASN A 276 -10.38 7.09 -15.49
CA ASN A 276 -10.32 8.48 -15.04
C ASN A 276 -9.17 8.69 -14.07
N TYR A 277 -9.03 7.83 -13.07
CA TYR A 277 -7.91 7.87 -12.12
C TYR A 277 -6.56 7.87 -12.84
N LEU A 278 -6.33 6.91 -13.74
CA LEU A 278 -5.06 6.80 -14.48
C LEU A 278 -4.78 8.03 -15.34
N LYS A 279 -5.78 8.55 -16.06
CA LYS A 279 -5.65 9.77 -16.88
C LYS A 279 -5.33 11.00 -16.04
N ARG A 280 -6.00 11.15 -14.91
CA ARG A 280 -5.77 12.30 -14.01
C ARG A 280 -4.39 12.27 -13.39
N MET A 281 -3.93 11.11 -12.88
CA MET A 281 -2.57 10.96 -12.36
C MET A 281 -1.51 11.18 -13.45
N ALA A 282 -1.72 10.64 -14.65
CA ALA A 282 -0.81 10.83 -15.77
C ALA A 282 -0.77 12.27 -16.30
N SER A 283 -1.77 13.09 -16.01
CA SER A 283 -1.75 14.52 -16.38
C SER A 283 -0.76 15.35 -15.55
N LEU A 284 -0.32 14.85 -14.42
CA LEU A 284 0.69 15.46 -13.56
C LEU A 284 2.12 15.25 -14.09
N GLY A 285 2.39 14.11 -14.73
CA GLY A 285 3.71 13.71 -15.23
C GLY A 285 3.73 12.24 -15.64
N ALA A 286 4.91 11.73 -15.94
CA ALA A 286 5.06 10.30 -16.24
C ALA A 286 4.57 9.46 -15.05
N HIS A 287 3.59 8.58 -15.27
CA HIS A 287 2.93 7.81 -14.22
C HIS A 287 3.01 6.32 -14.50
N SER A 288 3.44 5.56 -13.52
CA SER A 288 3.42 4.10 -13.53
C SER A 288 3.14 3.55 -12.13
N GLY A 289 2.76 2.30 -12.05
CA GLY A 289 2.50 1.73 -10.74
C GLY A 289 2.11 0.25 -10.75
N LEU A 290 1.84 -0.22 -9.53
CA LEU A 290 1.47 -1.58 -9.20
C LEU A 290 0.07 -1.60 -8.59
N ILE A 291 -0.70 -2.64 -8.91
CA ILE A 291 -1.87 -3.03 -8.14
C ILE A 291 -1.41 -4.08 -7.14
N GLY A 292 -1.29 -3.68 -5.87
CA GLY A 292 -0.76 -4.51 -4.78
C GLY A 292 -1.87 -5.18 -3.96
N LEU A 293 -1.49 -6.15 -3.13
CA LEU A 293 -2.39 -6.79 -2.17
C LEU A 293 -2.53 -6.00 -0.85
N GLY A 294 -1.82 -4.90 -0.74
CA GLY A 294 -1.78 -3.93 0.35
C GLY A 294 -0.71 -2.89 0.02
N GLU A 295 -0.82 -1.69 0.61
CA GLU A 295 0.09 -0.57 0.36
C GLU A 295 0.91 -0.25 1.61
N HIS A 296 2.14 0.21 1.38
CA HIS A 296 2.99 0.79 2.40
C HIS A 296 3.04 2.31 2.24
N PHE A 297 2.74 3.01 3.33
CA PHE A 297 2.86 4.46 3.42
C PHE A 297 3.58 4.81 4.71
N ASN A 298 4.84 5.22 4.61
CA ASN A 298 5.70 5.45 5.77
C ASN A 298 5.69 4.25 6.74
N GLY A 299 5.24 4.39 7.97
CA GLY A 299 5.15 3.29 8.94
C GLY A 299 3.83 2.50 8.92
N GLN A 300 2.98 2.71 7.91
CA GLN A 300 1.64 2.14 7.86
C GLN A 300 1.52 1.10 6.75
N HIS A 301 1.01 -0.09 7.08
CA HIS A 301 0.42 -0.98 6.11
C HIS A 301 -1.06 -0.59 5.93
N THR A 302 -1.47 -0.29 4.73
CA THR A 302 -2.82 0.17 4.39
C THR A 302 -3.50 -0.78 3.40
N ASN A 303 -4.83 -0.75 3.37
CA ASN A 303 -5.65 -1.52 2.45
C ASN A 303 -6.71 -0.60 1.84
N GLN A 304 -7.17 -0.91 0.65
CA GLN A 304 -8.18 -0.13 -0.09
C GLN A 304 -7.80 1.34 -0.30
N THR A 305 -6.52 1.65 -0.23
CA THR A 305 -5.96 2.99 -0.43
C THR A 305 -5.10 3.06 -1.70
N MET A 306 -4.54 4.21 -1.95
CA MET A 306 -3.41 4.41 -2.86
C MET A 306 -2.26 5.05 -2.08
N SER A 307 -1.05 4.56 -2.29
CA SER A 307 0.18 5.22 -1.87
C SER A 307 0.98 5.58 -3.11
N CYS A 308 1.53 6.79 -3.16
CA CYS A 308 2.41 7.16 -4.27
C CYS A 308 3.59 8.00 -3.81
N VAL A 309 4.63 8.00 -4.64
CA VAL A 309 5.77 8.90 -4.54
C VAL A 309 5.83 9.79 -5.77
N VAL A 310 6.06 11.07 -5.55
CA VAL A 310 6.21 12.10 -6.57
C VAL A 310 7.65 12.60 -6.55
N PHE A 311 8.26 12.70 -7.72
CA PHE A 311 9.61 13.21 -7.95
C PHE A 311 9.56 14.54 -8.70
N GLU A 312 10.32 15.52 -8.21
CA GLU A 312 10.55 16.80 -8.88
C GLU A 312 11.56 16.68 -10.02
#